data_a2900cb2f7fc541d4533b79e5c07424a
#
_entry.id   a2900cb2f7fc541d4533b79e5c07424a
#
_cell.length_a   1.000
_cell.length_b   1.000
_cell.length_c   1.000
_cell.angle_alpha   90.00
_cell.angle_beta   90.00
_cell.angle_gamma   90.00
#
_symmetry.space_group_name_H-M   'P 1'
#
loop_
_entity.id
_entity.type
_entity.pdbx_description
1 polymer ?
#
loop_
_entity_poly.entity_id
_entity_poly.type
_entity_poly.pdbx_seq_one_letter_code
_entity_poly.pdbx_strand_id
1 'polypeptide(L)'
;MVGSGAYKDKYVFHYIVSDYVEGREFNDEVKRMSGGQKVEAGRELRRLTDGMNVPCDDFNGIDILDGNYVKSRFERFGERFREERLEYIRTFEYGEKVFVHGDLFGENCILGRDGRFYIIDFADAVRAPVCYEYALVAIDFFKFDKYLLKGFFGDLDSDELAEICLSGILIHNFGAEVIEMDIGKSYEFETIGDLRKRIKELIDN
;
A
#
# COMPACT_ATOMS: atom_id res chain seq x y z
N MET A 1 20.08 3.50 -10.55
CA MET A 1 19.83 4.78 -11.27
C MET A 1 21.03 5.08 -12.14
N VAL A 2 20.81 5.29 -13.45
CA VAL A 2 21.88 5.59 -14.42
C VAL A 2 22.11 7.10 -14.53
N GLY A 3 21.05 7.91 -14.38
CA GLY A 3 21.15 9.36 -14.40
C GLY A 3 19.81 10.04 -14.11
N SER A 4 19.85 11.33 -13.92
CA SER A 4 18.67 12.18 -13.79
C SER A 4 18.94 13.56 -14.38
N GLY A 5 17.89 14.30 -14.70
CA GLY A 5 18.03 15.65 -15.25
C GLY A 5 16.69 16.37 -15.33
N ALA A 6 16.72 17.51 -15.99
CA ALA A 6 15.53 18.29 -16.30
C ALA A 6 15.57 18.72 -17.77
N TYR A 7 14.46 18.49 -18.45
CA TYR A 7 14.21 19.06 -19.77
C TYR A 7 13.32 20.28 -19.65
N LYS A 8 13.71 21.41 -20.23
CA LYS A 8 12.96 22.67 -20.17
C LYS A 8 12.44 23.01 -21.55
N ASP A 9 11.11 23.12 -21.64
CA ASP A 9 10.38 23.68 -22.78
C ASP A 9 9.42 24.73 -22.24
N LYS A 10 8.14 24.67 -22.52
CA LYS A 10 7.10 25.50 -21.90
C LYS A 10 6.99 25.26 -20.39
N TYR A 11 7.30 24.04 -19.96
CA TYR A 11 7.37 23.59 -18.57
C TYR A 11 8.73 22.94 -18.31
N VAL A 12 9.07 22.76 -17.02
CA VAL A 12 10.25 21.98 -16.62
C VAL A 12 9.81 20.56 -16.29
N PHE A 13 10.39 19.58 -17.00
CA PHE A 13 10.14 18.16 -16.81
C PHE A 13 11.37 17.52 -16.18
N HIS A 14 11.25 17.06 -14.96
CA HIS A 14 12.29 16.26 -14.33
C HIS A 14 12.19 14.81 -14.81
N TYR A 15 13.32 14.17 -15.03
CA TYR A 15 13.39 12.77 -15.47
C TYR A 15 14.47 12.01 -14.74
N ILE A 16 14.26 10.72 -14.61
CA ILE A 16 15.22 9.74 -14.10
C ILE A 16 15.43 8.68 -15.19
N VAL A 17 16.67 8.28 -15.39
CA VAL A 17 17.05 7.16 -16.25
C VAL A 17 17.51 6.03 -15.35
N SER A 18 16.90 4.88 -15.48
CA SER A 18 17.25 3.66 -14.76
C SER A 18 17.55 2.53 -15.74
N ASP A 19 18.20 1.47 -15.26
CA ASP A 19 18.32 0.24 -16.03
C ASP A 19 16.93 -0.33 -16.29
N TYR A 20 16.74 -0.85 -17.51
CA TYR A 20 15.52 -1.56 -17.83
C TYR A 20 15.54 -2.95 -17.19
N VAL A 21 14.50 -3.28 -16.45
CA VAL A 21 14.32 -4.62 -15.86
C VAL A 21 13.57 -5.49 -16.85
N GLU A 22 14.27 -6.46 -17.42
CA GLU A 22 13.64 -7.45 -18.29
C GLU A 22 12.98 -8.54 -17.45
N GLY A 23 11.66 -8.61 -17.47
CA GLY A 23 10.90 -9.52 -16.61
C GLY A 23 9.42 -9.53 -16.95
N ARG A 24 8.63 -9.98 -16.01
CA ARG A 24 7.16 -10.01 -16.08
C ARG A 24 6.56 -9.35 -14.85
N GLU A 25 5.41 -8.72 -15.02
CA GLU A 25 4.66 -8.16 -13.91
C GLU A 25 4.23 -9.26 -12.93
N PHE A 26 4.27 -8.94 -11.64
CA PHE A 26 3.91 -9.86 -10.59
C PHE A 26 2.47 -10.39 -10.76
N ASN A 27 1.53 -9.52 -11.15
CA ASN A 27 0.13 -9.88 -11.37
C ASN A 27 -0.07 -11.04 -12.36
N ASP A 28 0.81 -11.18 -13.34
CA ASP A 28 0.73 -12.29 -14.31
C ASP A 28 1.42 -13.55 -13.80
N GLU A 29 2.51 -13.41 -13.07
CA GLU A 29 3.27 -14.54 -12.56
C GLU A 29 2.60 -15.20 -11.36
N VAL A 30 2.00 -14.43 -10.45
CA VAL A 30 1.34 -14.95 -9.24
C VAL A 30 0.22 -15.94 -9.56
N LYS A 31 -0.46 -15.76 -10.69
CA LYS A 31 -1.53 -16.68 -11.16
C LYS A 31 -1.04 -18.11 -11.45
N ARG A 32 0.29 -18.24 -11.69
CA ARG A 32 0.93 -19.52 -12.01
C ARG A 32 1.65 -20.15 -10.81
N MET A 33 1.76 -19.42 -9.71
CA MET A 33 2.48 -19.83 -8.51
C MET A 33 1.64 -20.84 -7.70
N SER A 34 2.29 -21.90 -7.22
CA SER A 34 1.75 -22.74 -6.15
C SER A 34 1.68 -21.98 -4.82
N GLY A 35 0.90 -22.50 -3.85
CA GLY A 35 0.82 -21.88 -2.53
C GLY A 35 2.18 -21.69 -1.85
N GLY A 36 3.08 -22.69 -1.98
CA GLY A 36 4.45 -22.56 -1.44
C GLY A 36 5.26 -21.47 -2.12
N GLN A 37 5.16 -21.33 -3.45
CA GLN A 37 5.83 -20.25 -4.19
C GLN A 37 5.27 -18.88 -3.83
N LYS A 38 3.97 -18.75 -3.59
CA LYS A 38 3.35 -17.51 -3.10
C LYS A 38 3.87 -17.12 -1.71
N VAL A 39 4.03 -18.10 -0.80
CA VAL A 39 4.63 -17.84 0.53
C VAL A 39 6.05 -17.30 0.38
N GLU A 40 6.88 -17.91 -0.47
CA GLU A 40 8.25 -17.43 -0.70
C GLU A 40 8.26 -16.04 -1.37
N ALA A 41 7.36 -15.79 -2.34
CA ALA A 41 7.21 -14.48 -2.96
C ALA A 41 6.82 -13.41 -1.93
N GLY A 42 5.87 -13.71 -1.03
CA GLY A 42 5.50 -12.80 0.06
C GLY A 42 6.66 -12.50 0.99
N ARG A 43 7.49 -13.49 1.35
CA ARG A 43 8.69 -13.30 2.17
C ARG A 43 9.73 -12.40 1.49
N GLU A 44 9.96 -12.62 0.21
CA GLU A 44 10.92 -11.80 -0.54
C GLU A 44 10.43 -10.36 -0.70
N LEU A 45 9.13 -10.16 -0.97
CA LEU A 45 8.52 -8.82 -1.01
C LEU A 45 8.61 -8.14 0.36
N ARG A 46 8.38 -8.88 1.46
CA ARG A 46 8.58 -8.33 2.82
C ARG A 46 10.03 -7.90 3.03
N ARG A 47 11.00 -8.71 2.64
CA ARG A 47 12.42 -8.37 2.75
C ARG A 47 12.78 -7.11 1.95
N LEU A 48 12.20 -6.94 0.77
CA LEU A 48 12.41 -5.75 -0.06
C LEU A 48 11.79 -4.50 0.59
N THR A 49 10.55 -4.61 1.08
CA THR A 49 9.88 -3.50 1.75
C THR A 49 10.57 -3.12 3.06
N ASP A 50 11.01 -4.08 3.89
CA ASP A 50 11.79 -3.81 5.10
C ASP A 50 13.10 -3.07 4.80
N GLY A 51 13.76 -3.41 3.67
CA GLY A 51 14.95 -2.71 3.21
C GLY A 51 14.69 -1.29 2.70
N MET A 52 13.47 -0.99 2.29
CA MET A 52 13.01 0.30 1.78
C MET A 52 12.38 1.16 2.87
N ASN A 53 11.55 0.56 3.74
CA ASN A 53 10.81 1.24 4.79
C ASN A 53 11.72 1.63 5.97
N VAL A 54 12.64 2.54 5.72
CA VAL A 54 13.61 3.04 6.71
C VAL A 54 13.29 4.47 7.11
N PRO A 55 13.66 4.92 8.33
CA PRO A 55 13.53 6.32 8.74
C PRO A 55 14.16 7.26 7.72
N CYS A 56 13.48 8.35 7.39
CA CYS A 56 13.95 9.35 6.45
C CYS A 56 13.52 10.76 6.88
N ASP A 57 14.21 11.77 6.37
CA ASP A 57 13.77 13.15 6.47
C ASP A 57 12.55 13.40 5.57
N ASP A 58 11.82 14.49 5.84
CA ASP A 58 10.75 14.93 4.94
C ASP A 58 11.36 15.39 3.60
N PHE A 59 10.88 14.83 2.51
CA PHE A 59 11.40 15.10 1.17
C PHE A 59 10.36 15.69 0.20
N ASN A 60 9.07 15.72 0.55
CA ASN A 60 8.02 16.23 -0.33
C ASN A 60 7.00 17.16 0.35
N GLY A 61 7.13 17.41 1.66
CA GLY A 61 6.23 18.28 2.42
C GLY A 61 4.82 17.76 2.60
N ILE A 62 4.58 16.46 2.36
CA ILE A 62 3.27 15.85 2.52
C ILE A 62 3.12 15.29 3.93
N ASP A 63 2.15 15.81 4.70
CA ASP A 63 1.75 15.20 5.96
C ASP A 63 0.48 14.36 5.77
N ILE A 64 0.67 13.05 5.60
CA ILE A 64 -0.44 12.12 5.40
C ILE A 64 -1.33 11.94 6.64
N LEU A 65 -0.86 12.32 7.83
CA LEU A 65 -1.64 12.30 9.06
C LEU A 65 -2.43 13.61 9.29
N ASP A 66 -2.27 14.61 8.42
CA ASP A 66 -3.24 15.72 8.39
C ASP A 66 -4.61 15.16 8.00
N GLY A 67 -5.58 15.26 8.90
CA GLY A 67 -6.94 14.76 8.67
C GLY A 67 -7.64 15.34 7.44
N ASN A 68 -7.15 16.48 6.91
CA ASN A 68 -7.61 17.08 5.66
C ASN A 68 -6.92 16.50 4.43
N TYR A 69 -5.80 15.81 4.58
CA TYR A 69 -5.17 15.12 3.48
C TYR A 69 -6.15 14.07 2.92
N VAL A 70 -6.35 14.07 1.62
CA VAL A 70 -7.32 13.23 0.90
C VAL A 70 -8.78 13.31 1.38
N LYS A 71 -9.15 14.33 2.18
CA LYS A 71 -10.52 14.50 2.69
C LYS A 71 -11.59 14.40 1.60
N SER A 72 -11.37 15.05 0.46
CA SER A 72 -12.31 15.05 -0.67
C SER A 72 -12.53 13.65 -1.27
N ARG A 73 -11.58 12.76 -1.20
CA ARG A 73 -11.71 11.38 -1.71
C ARG A 73 -12.69 10.56 -0.88
N PHE A 74 -12.81 10.87 0.43
CA PHE A 74 -13.73 10.20 1.34
C PHE A 74 -15.14 10.84 1.38
N GLU A 75 -15.43 11.88 0.61
CA GLU A 75 -16.78 12.50 0.54
C GLU A 75 -17.87 11.54 0.05
N ARG A 76 -17.48 10.46 -0.64
CA ARG A 76 -18.39 9.39 -1.08
C ARG A 76 -18.92 8.52 0.06
N PHE A 77 -18.28 8.55 1.23
CA PHE A 77 -18.73 7.86 2.45
C PHE A 77 -19.71 8.70 3.24
N GLY A 78 -20.58 8.05 4.04
CA GLY A 78 -21.52 8.70 4.93
C GLY A 78 -20.85 9.64 5.95
N GLU A 79 -21.60 10.60 6.47
CA GLU A 79 -21.07 11.61 7.42
C GLU A 79 -20.45 10.96 8.65
N ARG A 80 -21.14 10.00 9.25
CA ARG A 80 -20.65 9.27 10.43
C ARG A 80 -19.31 8.58 10.18
N PHE A 81 -19.17 7.88 9.06
CA PHE A 81 -17.91 7.25 8.67
C PHE A 81 -16.78 8.28 8.59
N ARG A 82 -17.03 9.44 7.97
CA ARG A 82 -16.02 10.49 7.81
C ARG A 82 -15.60 11.10 9.15
N GLU A 83 -16.55 11.30 10.07
CA GLU A 83 -16.27 11.81 11.42
C GLU A 83 -15.44 10.79 12.22
N GLU A 84 -15.85 9.52 12.23
CA GLU A 84 -15.11 8.43 12.87
C GLU A 84 -13.71 8.27 12.28
N ARG A 85 -13.54 8.41 10.95
CA ARG A 85 -12.23 8.39 10.29
C ARG A 85 -11.32 9.50 10.82
N LEU A 86 -11.81 10.74 10.91
CA LEU A 86 -11.01 11.86 11.39
C LEU A 86 -10.63 11.68 12.87
N GLU A 87 -11.55 11.17 13.68
CA GLU A 87 -11.27 10.84 15.08
C GLU A 87 -10.23 9.73 15.19
N TYR A 88 -10.36 8.67 14.39
CA TYR A 88 -9.41 7.57 14.35
C TYR A 88 -8.00 8.06 13.98
N ILE A 89 -7.86 8.85 12.92
CA ILE A 89 -6.56 9.39 12.49
C ILE A 89 -5.90 10.20 13.62
N ARG A 90 -6.70 10.94 14.41
CA ARG A 90 -6.19 11.78 15.49
C ARG A 90 -5.76 10.99 16.72
N THR A 91 -6.41 9.86 17.00
CA THR A 91 -6.26 9.11 18.27
C THR A 91 -5.42 7.84 18.13
N PHE A 92 -5.26 7.31 16.92
CA PHE A 92 -4.49 6.10 16.68
C PHE A 92 -2.98 6.38 16.77
N GLU A 93 -2.24 5.49 17.43
CA GLU A 93 -0.78 5.59 17.58
C GLU A 93 -0.09 4.95 16.37
N TYR A 94 0.20 5.74 15.35
CA TYR A 94 0.78 5.27 14.09
C TYR A 94 2.25 4.83 14.16
N GLY A 95 2.97 5.18 15.20
CA GLY A 95 4.41 4.92 15.28
C GLY A 95 5.26 5.83 14.39
N GLU A 96 6.50 5.44 14.13
CA GLU A 96 7.47 6.23 13.38
C GLU A 96 7.11 6.29 11.88
N LYS A 97 7.31 7.47 11.27
CA LYS A 97 7.19 7.62 9.81
C LYS A 97 8.50 7.23 9.14
N VAL A 98 8.39 6.39 8.13
CA VAL A 98 9.49 5.87 7.31
C VAL A 98 9.28 6.26 5.84
N PHE A 99 10.26 6.02 5.00
CA PHE A 99 10.07 6.04 3.55
C PHE A 99 9.13 4.89 3.16
N VAL A 100 8.09 5.18 2.38
CA VAL A 100 7.21 4.18 1.78
C VAL A 100 7.07 4.44 0.29
N HIS A 101 6.86 3.40 -0.49
CA HIS A 101 6.65 3.52 -1.94
C HIS A 101 5.38 4.30 -2.28
N GLY A 102 4.32 4.07 -1.51
CA GLY A 102 3.05 4.79 -1.63
C GLY A 102 2.11 4.29 -2.73
N ASP A 103 2.60 3.46 -3.65
CA ASP A 103 1.82 2.86 -4.75
C ASP A 103 2.36 1.45 -5.07
N LEU A 104 2.63 0.65 -4.04
CA LEU A 104 3.17 -0.70 -4.19
C LEU A 104 2.07 -1.71 -4.50
N PHE A 105 1.93 -2.04 -5.77
CA PHE A 105 1.00 -3.05 -6.28
C PHE A 105 1.63 -3.86 -7.41
N GLY A 106 0.89 -4.83 -7.97
CA GLY A 106 1.48 -5.86 -8.81
C GLY A 106 2.11 -5.39 -10.14
N GLU A 107 1.67 -4.24 -10.69
CA GLU A 107 2.26 -3.66 -11.91
C GLU A 107 3.60 -2.96 -11.61
N ASN A 108 3.79 -2.47 -10.38
CA ASN A 108 5.02 -1.85 -9.91
C ASN A 108 6.02 -2.87 -9.33
N CYS A 109 5.73 -4.17 -9.45
CA CYS A 109 6.62 -5.26 -9.04
C CYS A 109 6.92 -6.19 -10.22
N ILE A 110 8.19 -6.27 -10.62
CA ILE A 110 8.66 -7.08 -11.75
C ILE A 110 9.43 -8.29 -11.24
N LEU A 111 9.04 -9.49 -11.67
CA LEU A 111 9.88 -10.68 -11.54
C LEU A 111 10.84 -10.72 -12.73
N GLY A 112 12.10 -10.38 -12.46
CA GLY A 112 13.16 -10.36 -13.47
C GLY A 112 13.50 -11.76 -13.99
N ARG A 113 14.14 -11.83 -15.15
CA ARG A 113 14.65 -13.11 -15.74
C ARG A 113 15.68 -13.80 -14.87
N ASP A 114 16.32 -13.07 -13.96
CA ASP A 114 17.25 -13.58 -12.96
C ASP A 114 16.58 -14.20 -11.72
N GLY A 115 15.23 -14.19 -11.71
CA GLY A 115 14.41 -14.72 -10.63
C GLY A 115 14.29 -13.79 -9.41
N ARG A 116 14.72 -12.53 -9.50
CA ARG A 116 14.60 -11.54 -8.43
C ARG A 116 13.38 -10.66 -8.65
N PHE A 117 12.80 -10.16 -7.56
CA PHE A 117 11.81 -9.11 -7.62
C PHE A 117 12.47 -7.72 -7.66
N TYR A 118 11.89 -6.85 -8.44
CA TYR A 118 12.26 -5.44 -8.59
C TYR A 118 11.04 -4.58 -8.36
N ILE A 119 11.15 -3.59 -7.49
CA ILE A 119 10.13 -2.57 -7.27
C ILE A 119 10.50 -1.35 -8.12
N ILE A 120 9.54 -0.83 -8.87
CA ILE A 120 9.70 0.30 -9.81
C ILE A 120 8.65 1.36 -9.54
N ASP A 121 8.81 2.53 -10.13
CA ASP A 121 7.87 3.66 -10.09
C ASP A 121 7.60 4.23 -8.69
N PHE A 122 8.57 4.95 -8.16
CA PHE A 122 8.52 5.63 -6.87
C PHE A 122 7.89 7.04 -6.93
N ALA A 123 7.03 7.32 -7.92
CA ALA A 123 6.46 8.66 -8.11
C ALA A 123 5.56 9.10 -6.93
N ASP A 124 4.88 8.15 -6.30
CA ASP A 124 3.99 8.37 -5.16
C ASP A 124 4.67 8.15 -3.79
N ALA A 125 6.00 8.02 -3.78
CA ALA A 125 6.74 7.82 -2.53
C ALA A 125 6.49 8.95 -1.52
N VAL A 126 6.27 8.57 -0.28
CA VAL A 126 5.94 9.52 0.79
C VAL A 126 6.54 9.08 2.13
N ARG A 127 6.70 10.02 3.04
CA ARG A 127 7.09 9.73 4.42
C ARG A 127 5.84 9.43 5.25
N ALA A 128 5.65 8.15 5.59
CA ALA A 128 4.43 7.65 6.24
C ALA A 128 4.73 6.58 7.30
N PRO A 129 3.80 6.29 8.24
CA PRO A 129 3.85 5.06 9.02
C PRO A 129 3.79 3.83 8.12
N VAL A 130 4.48 2.75 8.49
CA VAL A 130 4.59 1.54 7.67
C VAL A 130 3.25 0.89 7.32
N CYS A 131 2.22 1.07 8.15
CA CYS A 131 0.87 0.58 7.85
C CYS A 131 0.28 1.18 6.57
N TYR A 132 0.71 2.38 6.17
CA TYR A 132 0.34 2.99 4.89
C TYR A 132 0.68 2.08 3.70
N GLU A 133 1.91 1.55 3.68
CA GLU A 133 2.37 0.60 2.67
C GLU A 133 1.71 -0.77 2.81
N TYR A 134 1.69 -1.31 4.03
CA TYR A 134 1.22 -2.66 4.31
C TYR A 134 -0.28 -2.85 4.03
N ALA A 135 -1.09 -1.81 4.22
CA ALA A 135 -2.51 -1.86 3.87
C ALA A 135 -2.70 -2.04 2.36
N LEU A 136 -1.96 -1.28 1.54
CA LEU A 136 -2.03 -1.42 0.08
C LEU A 136 -1.55 -2.80 -0.37
N VAL A 137 -0.45 -3.28 0.21
CA VAL A 137 0.09 -4.61 -0.08
C VAL A 137 -0.94 -5.71 0.23
N ALA A 138 -1.58 -5.67 1.39
CA ALA A 138 -2.55 -6.71 1.76
C ALA A 138 -3.83 -6.67 0.92
N ILE A 139 -4.37 -5.46 0.71
CA ILE A 139 -5.69 -5.25 0.11
C ILE A 139 -5.61 -5.29 -1.41
N ASP A 140 -4.82 -4.40 -2.01
CA ASP A 140 -4.78 -4.24 -3.46
C ASP A 140 -3.76 -5.16 -4.13
N PHE A 141 -2.54 -5.24 -3.63
CA PHE A 141 -1.50 -6.05 -4.25
C PHE A 141 -1.77 -7.55 -4.11
N PHE A 142 -2.07 -8.03 -2.90
CA PHE A 142 -2.29 -9.45 -2.63
C PHE A 142 -3.74 -9.88 -2.75
N LYS A 143 -4.70 -8.94 -2.81
CA LYS A 143 -6.14 -9.24 -2.83
C LYS A 143 -6.53 -10.27 -1.75
N PHE A 144 -5.94 -10.11 -0.56
CA PHE A 144 -6.10 -11.02 0.58
C PHE A 144 -5.71 -12.49 0.31
N ASP A 145 -4.85 -12.77 -0.68
CA ASP A 145 -4.36 -14.15 -0.92
C ASP A 145 -3.62 -14.67 0.33
N LYS A 146 -4.18 -15.68 0.96
CA LYS A 146 -3.69 -16.22 2.24
C LYS A 146 -2.23 -16.72 2.22
N TYR A 147 -1.73 -17.16 1.08
CA TYR A 147 -0.34 -17.63 0.95
C TYR A 147 0.62 -16.44 0.85
N LEU A 148 0.25 -15.39 0.12
CA LEU A 148 1.02 -14.16 0.05
C LEU A 148 1.02 -13.44 1.39
N LEU A 149 -0.15 -13.31 2.04
CA LEU A 149 -0.29 -12.76 3.38
C LEU A 149 0.57 -13.52 4.40
N LYS A 150 0.52 -14.86 4.39
CA LYS A 150 1.35 -15.70 5.26
C LYS A 150 2.85 -15.47 5.03
N GLY A 151 3.27 -15.31 3.78
CA GLY A 151 4.65 -15.01 3.45
C GLY A 151 5.10 -13.64 3.96
N PHE A 152 4.30 -12.61 3.75
CA PHE A 152 4.64 -11.22 4.03
C PHE A 152 4.47 -10.86 5.51
N PHE A 153 3.37 -11.26 6.13
CA PHE A 153 3.03 -10.88 7.52
C PHE A 153 3.37 -11.97 8.55
N GLY A 154 3.73 -13.18 8.11
CA GLY A 154 4.05 -14.27 9.03
C GLY A 154 2.84 -14.85 9.73
N ASP A 155 2.92 -14.96 11.05
CA ASP A 155 1.88 -15.56 11.91
C ASP A 155 1.01 -14.52 12.64
N LEU A 156 0.85 -13.30 12.08
CA LEU A 156 -0.10 -12.34 12.61
C LEU A 156 -1.51 -12.94 12.62
N ASP A 157 -2.27 -12.69 13.68
CA ASP A 157 -3.69 -13.06 13.69
C ASP A 157 -4.53 -12.12 12.81
N SER A 158 -5.75 -12.52 12.53
CA SER A 158 -6.62 -11.76 11.62
C SER A 158 -7.07 -10.42 12.21
N ASP A 159 -7.13 -10.28 13.52
CA ASP A 159 -7.47 -8.99 14.16
C ASP A 159 -6.30 -8.01 14.05
N GLU A 160 -5.07 -8.48 14.29
CA GLU A 160 -3.85 -7.66 14.11
C GLU A 160 -3.69 -7.21 12.65
N LEU A 161 -3.87 -8.12 11.68
CA LEU A 161 -3.77 -7.80 10.27
C LEU A 161 -4.89 -6.86 9.82
N ALA A 162 -6.12 -7.06 10.30
CA ALA A 162 -7.24 -6.17 10.00
C ALA A 162 -6.98 -4.75 10.54
N GLU A 163 -6.34 -4.60 11.69
CA GLU A 163 -5.97 -3.29 12.24
C GLU A 163 -4.89 -2.60 11.41
N ILE A 164 -3.87 -3.33 10.96
CA ILE A 164 -2.85 -2.81 10.03
C ILE A 164 -3.50 -2.33 8.74
N CYS A 165 -4.38 -3.14 8.14
CA CYS A 165 -5.11 -2.77 6.94
C CYS A 165 -5.99 -1.54 7.15
N LEU A 166 -6.77 -1.49 8.23
CA LEU A 166 -7.64 -0.37 8.54
C LEU A 166 -6.85 0.92 8.75
N SER A 167 -5.85 0.89 9.65
CA SER A 167 -5.07 2.08 9.99
C SER A 167 -4.38 2.67 8.76
N GLY A 168 -3.83 1.82 7.89
CA GLY A 168 -3.16 2.27 6.69
C GLY A 168 -4.12 2.78 5.62
N ILE A 169 -5.21 2.06 5.32
CA ILE A 169 -6.12 2.44 4.24
C ILE A 169 -6.89 3.73 4.53
N LEU A 170 -7.16 4.04 5.80
CA LEU A 170 -7.83 5.27 6.21
C LEU A 170 -7.00 6.53 6.00
N ILE A 171 -5.66 6.41 5.92
CA ILE A 171 -4.74 7.52 5.66
C ILE A 171 -4.16 7.50 4.24
N HIS A 172 -4.38 6.41 3.49
CA HIS A 172 -3.79 6.22 2.18
C HIS A 172 -4.37 7.18 1.14
N ASN A 173 -3.50 7.71 0.24
CA ASN A 173 -3.92 8.60 -0.84
C ASN A 173 -4.98 7.98 -1.75
N PHE A 174 -4.87 6.69 -2.04
CA PHE A 174 -5.85 5.92 -2.83
C PHE A 174 -6.84 5.14 -1.97
N GLY A 175 -6.87 5.37 -0.65
CA GLY A 175 -7.62 4.53 0.29
C GLY A 175 -9.11 4.41 0.00
N ALA A 176 -9.76 5.51 -0.35
CA ALA A 176 -11.18 5.52 -0.68
C ALA A 176 -11.49 4.70 -1.94
N GLU A 177 -10.63 4.81 -2.96
CA GLU A 177 -10.72 4.07 -4.21
C GLU A 177 -10.50 2.57 -4.00
N VAL A 178 -9.45 2.21 -3.26
CA VAL A 178 -9.10 0.82 -2.95
C VAL A 178 -10.19 0.14 -2.12
N ILE A 179 -10.79 0.85 -1.15
CA ILE A 179 -11.93 0.32 -0.41
C ILE A 179 -13.06 -0.06 -1.37
N GLU A 180 -13.43 0.84 -2.31
CA GLU A 180 -14.52 0.59 -3.25
C GLU A 180 -14.22 -0.49 -4.29
N MET A 181 -12.96 -0.69 -4.65
CA MET A 181 -12.55 -1.71 -5.62
C MET A 181 -12.44 -3.10 -5.00
N ASP A 182 -11.89 -3.21 -3.80
CA ASP A 182 -11.40 -4.47 -3.27
C ASP A 182 -12.08 -4.95 -1.99
N ILE A 183 -12.79 -4.08 -1.29
CA ILE A 183 -13.42 -4.42 0.00
C ILE A 183 -14.94 -4.39 -0.10
N GLY A 184 -15.50 -3.29 -0.59
CA GLY A 184 -16.95 -3.08 -0.71
C GLY A 184 -17.29 -1.63 -1.05
N LYS A 185 -18.57 -1.35 -1.33
CA LYS A 185 -18.98 -0.02 -1.74
C LYS A 185 -19.10 0.93 -0.55
N SER A 186 -18.77 2.21 -0.74
CA SER A 186 -18.79 3.23 0.32
C SER A 186 -20.11 3.30 1.09
N TYR A 187 -21.24 3.05 0.45
CA TYR A 187 -22.57 3.04 1.07
C TYR A 187 -22.83 1.80 1.95
N GLU A 188 -22.02 0.78 1.89
CA GLU A 188 -22.10 -0.43 2.73
C GLU A 188 -21.49 -0.21 4.13
N PHE A 189 -20.71 0.87 4.30
CA PHE A 189 -19.99 1.18 5.52
C PHE A 189 -20.57 2.43 6.18
N GLU A 190 -21.39 2.25 7.22
CA GLU A 190 -21.88 3.35 8.05
C GLU A 190 -20.79 3.87 9.00
N THR A 191 -19.92 2.96 9.47
CA THR A 191 -18.85 3.21 10.43
C THR A 191 -17.51 2.64 9.95
N ILE A 192 -16.41 3.11 10.53
CA ILE A 192 -15.11 2.45 10.34
C ILE A 192 -15.07 1.03 10.93
N GLY A 193 -15.92 0.76 11.93
CA GLY A 193 -16.09 -0.57 12.50
C GLY A 193 -16.67 -1.57 11.49
N ASP A 194 -17.60 -1.14 10.64
CA ASP A 194 -18.14 -1.97 9.57
C ASP A 194 -17.04 -2.33 8.55
N LEU A 195 -16.22 -1.35 8.18
CA LEU A 195 -15.08 -1.55 7.30
C LEU A 195 -14.07 -2.54 7.91
N ARG A 196 -13.71 -2.36 9.20
CA ARG A 196 -12.81 -3.27 9.92
C ARG A 196 -13.32 -4.70 9.92
N LYS A 197 -14.60 -4.89 10.23
CA LYS A 197 -15.24 -6.20 10.21
C LYS A 197 -15.15 -6.85 8.83
N ARG A 198 -15.43 -6.09 7.78
CA ARG A 198 -15.38 -6.58 6.42
C ARG A 198 -13.96 -6.96 5.99
N ILE A 199 -12.95 -6.16 6.35
CA ILE A 199 -11.53 -6.49 6.13
C ILE A 199 -11.18 -7.83 6.80
N LYS A 200 -11.57 -8.01 8.07
CA LYS A 200 -11.33 -9.26 8.80
C LYS A 200 -11.99 -10.46 8.11
N GLU A 201 -13.23 -10.33 7.66
CA GLU A 201 -13.94 -11.39 6.91
C GLU A 201 -13.20 -11.78 5.62
N LEU A 202 -12.55 -10.83 4.95
CA LEU A 202 -11.76 -11.10 3.73
C LEU A 202 -10.43 -11.80 4.04
N ILE A 203 -9.83 -11.49 5.19
CA ILE A 203 -8.59 -12.15 5.66
C ILE A 203 -8.86 -13.60 6.07
N ASP A 204 -10.01 -13.87 6.70
CA ASP A 204 -10.38 -15.19 7.24
C ASP A 204 -10.86 -16.18 6.14
N ASN A 205 -11.12 -15.73 4.90
CA ASN A 205 -11.56 -16.55 3.77
C ASN A 205 -10.38 -17.07 2.94
#